data_36ae2e2792cd103d16e5cef7a92a326f
#
_entry.id   36ae2e2792cd103d16e5cef7a92a326f
#
_cell.length_a   1.000
_cell.length_b   1.000
_cell.length_c   1.000
_cell.angle_alpha   90.00
_cell.angle_beta   90.00
_cell.angle_gamma   90.00
#
_symmetry.space_group_name_H-M   'P 1'
#
loop_
_entity.id
_entity.type
_entity.pdbx_description
1 polymer ?
#
loop_
_entity_poly.entity_id
_entity_poly.type
_entity_poly.pdbx_seq_one_letter_code
_entity_poly.pdbx_strand_id
1 'polypeptide(L)'
;MKNLISLTELNKQEISQILEVAQQMRRIVTANYKRGPQLIGSVVAGVWPKPCLSSTAFFLAASYLSGTPCPYYNVDDVMSCCKMLDNMGANTIVVSCENDNLAKTFATSSKKNVINGGSGQYDPIGVLADLLALSIRCDGLHNLSVLAVGNRDTNKINEYNHCMALFGGEFVWYLPIEDLATQRKGIVLDDIQSAFSGVDAVTDLGLSPFSEPKRYYGEHSGICQSLMDKASIDCALLGSRNIVVDNVGIKPYQHSLADLRETCYISVAMAVLYLMHRD
;
A
#
# COMPACT_ATOMS: atom_id res chain seq x y z
N MET A 1 13.64 2.13 -13.81
CA MET A 1 13.09 0.96 -13.02
C MET A 1 12.32 0.07 -13.97
N LYS A 2 12.72 -1.19 -14.12
CA LYS A 2 12.05 -2.12 -15.06
C LYS A 2 10.81 -2.80 -14.43
N ASN A 3 10.95 -3.27 -13.19
CA ASN A 3 9.87 -3.95 -12.47
C ASN A 3 9.74 -3.37 -11.06
N LEU A 4 8.53 -3.45 -10.48
CA LEU A 4 8.27 -3.16 -9.08
C LEU A 4 7.53 -4.36 -8.47
N ILE A 5 8.27 -5.25 -7.84
CA ILE A 5 7.71 -6.47 -7.24
C ILE A 5 7.59 -6.33 -5.73
N SER A 6 8.61 -5.78 -5.07
CA SER A 6 8.63 -5.48 -3.64
C SER A 6 9.44 -4.22 -3.37
N LEU A 7 9.06 -3.46 -2.34
CA LEU A 7 9.81 -2.28 -1.89
C LEU A 7 11.16 -2.64 -1.26
N THR A 8 11.31 -3.86 -0.76
CA THR A 8 12.58 -4.32 -0.18
C THR A 8 13.72 -4.41 -1.20
N GLU A 9 13.41 -4.36 -2.50
CA GLU A 9 14.39 -4.33 -3.58
C GLU A 9 14.84 -2.91 -3.94
N LEU A 10 14.18 -1.87 -3.41
CA LEU A 10 14.47 -0.47 -3.71
C LEU A 10 15.33 0.19 -2.64
N ASN A 11 16.19 1.10 -3.06
CA ASN A 11 16.95 1.95 -2.15
C ASN A 11 16.20 3.25 -1.79
N LYS A 12 16.77 4.04 -0.85
CA LYS A 12 16.17 5.30 -0.39
C LYS A 12 15.92 6.29 -1.53
N GLN A 13 16.85 6.40 -2.47
CA GLN A 13 16.76 7.36 -3.56
C GLN A 13 15.61 7.00 -4.52
N GLU A 14 15.45 5.71 -4.83
CA GLU A 14 14.36 5.22 -5.68
C GLU A 14 12.99 5.44 -5.02
N ILE A 15 12.86 5.12 -3.73
CA ILE A 15 11.61 5.37 -2.98
C ILE A 15 11.31 6.87 -2.92
N SER A 16 12.30 7.71 -2.58
CA SER A 16 12.13 9.17 -2.56
C SER A 16 11.68 9.70 -3.92
N GLN A 17 12.28 9.23 -5.02
CA GLN A 17 11.89 9.63 -6.37
C GLN A 17 10.43 9.27 -6.69
N ILE A 18 9.99 8.06 -6.30
CA ILE A 18 8.59 7.66 -6.48
C ILE A 18 7.65 8.59 -5.70
N LEU A 19 7.97 8.88 -4.43
CA LEU A 19 7.14 9.74 -3.58
C LEU A 19 7.10 11.19 -4.09
N GLU A 20 8.22 11.75 -4.53
CA GLU A 20 8.29 13.09 -5.11
C GLU A 20 7.44 13.21 -6.39
N VAL A 21 7.58 12.24 -7.31
CA VAL A 21 6.77 12.20 -8.53
C VAL A 21 5.29 12.00 -8.18
N ALA A 22 4.97 11.13 -7.22
CA ALA A 22 3.60 10.91 -6.79
C ALA A 22 2.96 12.18 -6.19
N GLN A 23 3.72 12.97 -5.43
CA GLN A 23 3.24 14.25 -4.93
C GLN A 23 2.95 15.25 -6.06
N GLN A 24 3.75 15.24 -7.13
CA GLN A 24 3.46 16.04 -8.33
C GLN A 24 2.21 15.53 -9.07
N MET A 25 2.06 14.21 -9.24
CA MET A 25 0.88 13.58 -9.86
C MET A 25 -0.41 13.85 -9.09
N ARG A 26 -0.33 14.05 -7.78
CA ARG A 26 -1.49 14.39 -6.95
C ARG A 26 -2.20 15.66 -7.40
N ARG A 27 -1.49 16.61 -8.03
CA ARG A 27 -2.09 17.81 -8.63
C ARG A 27 -3.06 17.45 -9.74
N ILE A 28 -2.80 16.40 -10.51
CA ILE A 28 -3.71 15.90 -11.55
C ILE A 28 -4.92 15.24 -10.90
N VAL A 29 -4.70 14.40 -9.87
CA VAL A 29 -5.77 13.67 -9.17
C VAL A 29 -6.77 14.62 -8.51
N THR A 30 -6.30 15.75 -7.97
CA THR A 30 -7.13 16.74 -7.28
C THR A 30 -7.67 17.84 -8.18
N ALA A 31 -7.24 17.92 -9.44
CA ALA A 31 -7.69 18.93 -10.40
C ALA A 31 -9.12 18.66 -10.89
N ASN A 32 -9.81 19.69 -11.34
CA ASN A 32 -11.12 19.56 -12.00
C ASN A 32 -11.00 18.79 -13.33
N TYR A 33 -9.92 19.03 -14.07
CA TYR A 33 -9.61 18.33 -15.32
C TYR A 33 -8.43 17.38 -15.09
N LYS A 34 -8.73 16.08 -14.99
CA LYS A 34 -7.79 15.03 -14.61
C LYS A 34 -7.15 14.42 -15.85
N ARG A 35 -6.21 15.13 -16.47
CA ARG A 35 -5.51 14.62 -17.67
C ARG A 35 -4.09 15.13 -17.79
N GLY A 36 -3.18 14.23 -18.12
CA GLY A 36 -1.78 14.48 -18.44
C GLY A 36 -1.34 13.64 -19.65
N PRO A 37 -0.33 14.06 -20.40
CA PRO A 37 0.06 13.42 -21.67
C PRO A 37 1.10 12.29 -21.51
N GLN A 38 1.45 11.88 -20.31
CA GLN A 38 2.65 11.09 -20.00
C GLN A 38 2.63 9.67 -20.57
N LEU A 39 1.46 9.09 -20.82
CA LEU A 39 1.30 7.73 -21.33
C LEU A 39 0.56 7.67 -22.68
N ILE A 40 0.58 8.76 -23.46
CA ILE A 40 -0.05 8.76 -24.79
C ILE A 40 0.54 7.62 -25.64
N GLY A 41 -0.34 6.78 -26.18
CA GLY A 41 0.04 5.63 -27.00
C GLY A 41 0.49 4.39 -26.22
N SER A 42 0.53 4.45 -24.89
CA SER A 42 0.90 3.31 -24.06
C SER A 42 -0.33 2.53 -23.60
N VAL A 43 -0.20 1.20 -23.56
CA VAL A 43 -1.21 0.28 -23.03
C VAL A 43 -0.76 -0.27 -21.70
N VAL A 44 -1.59 -0.09 -20.66
CA VAL A 44 -1.38 -0.62 -19.31
C VAL A 44 -2.33 -1.78 -19.12
N ALA A 45 -1.81 -2.99 -19.20
CA ALA A 45 -2.58 -4.20 -18.94
C ALA A 45 -2.67 -4.48 -17.44
N GLY A 46 -3.85 -4.84 -16.99
CA GLY A 46 -4.08 -5.20 -15.60
C GLY A 46 -4.60 -6.63 -15.48
N VAL A 47 -3.92 -7.44 -14.68
CA VAL A 47 -4.28 -8.83 -14.41
C VAL A 47 -4.84 -8.94 -13.01
N TRP A 48 -6.16 -9.06 -12.89
CA TRP A 48 -6.90 -9.15 -11.63
C TRP A 48 -7.96 -10.24 -11.68
N PRO A 49 -8.08 -11.10 -10.63
CA PRO A 49 -9.16 -12.09 -10.56
C PRO A 49 -10.55 -11.47 -10.34
N LYS A 50 -10.59 -10.28 -9.71
CA LYS A 50 -11.80 -9.51 -9.44
C LYS A 50 -11.45 -8.03 -9.28
N PRO A 51 -12.41 -7.09 -9.50
CA PRO A 51 -12.20 -5.68 -9.21
C PRO A 51 -11.80 -5.44 -7.74
N CYS A 52 -10.81 -4.58 -7.52
CA CYS A 52 -10.29 -4.21 -6.20
C CYS A 52 -9.79 -2.76 -6.21
N LEU A 53 -9.33 -2.25 -5.08
CA LEU A 53 -8.79 -0.89 -4.99
C LEU A 53 -7.62 -0.69 -5.97
N SER A 54 -6.70 -1.65 -6.04
CA SER A 54 -5.57 -1.60 -6.94
C SER A 54 -6.02 -1.51 -8.41
N SER A 55 -6.96 -2.39 -8.84
CA SER A 55 -7.46 -2.36 -10.21
C SER A 55 -8.09 -1.02 -10.57
N THR A 56 -8.89 -0.45 -9.66
CA THR A 56 -9.52 0.86 -9.85
C THR A 56 -8.47 1.97 -9.93
N ALA A 57 -7.49 1.96 -9.04
CA ALA A 57 -6.44 2.98 -9.00
C ALA A 57 -5.56 2.96 -10.26
N PHE A 58 -5.12 1.79 -10.72
CA PHE A 58 -4.33 1.69 -11.94
C PHE A 58 -5.13 2.00 -13.22
N PHE A 59 -6.41 1.66 -13.25
CA PHE A 59 -7.30 2.04 -14.33
C PHE A 59 -7.42 3.58 -14.42
N LEU A 60 -7.65 4.24 -13.30
CA LEU A 60 -7.71 5.70 -13.23
C LEU A 60 -6.35 6.32 -13.53
N ALA A 61 -5.26 5.78 -12.98
CA ALA A 61 -3.91 6.28 -13.21
C ALA A 61 -3.53 6.25 -14.70
N ALA A 62 -3.76 5.12 -15.38
CA ALA A 62 -3.52 5.00 -16.81
C ALA A 62 -4.36 6.02 -17.60
N SER A 63 -5.66 6.13 -17.29
CA SER A 63 -6.59 7.07 -17.94
C SER A 63 -6.19 8.53 -17.72
N TYR A 64 -5.82 8.91 -16.49
CA TYR A 64 -5.39 10.28 -16.16
C TYR A 64 -4.07 10.67 -16.84
N LEU A 65 -3.21 9.70 -17.14
CA LEU A 65 -1.98 9.92 -17.91
C LEU A 65 -2.17 9.78 -19.43
N SER A 66 -3.41 9.67 -19.91
CA SER A 66 -3.76 9.48 -21.31
C SER A 66 -3.25 8.18 -21.94
N GLY A 67 -2.99 7.18 -21.11
CA GLY A 67 -2.75 5.80 -21.53
C GLY A 67 -4.05 5.04 -21.75
N THR A 68 -3.93 3.83 -22.28
CA THR A 68 -5.06 2.92 -22.51
C THR A 68 -5.03 1.81 -21.47
N PRO A 69 -5.95 1.78 -20.48
CA PRO A 69 -6.05 0.66 -19.57
C PRO A 69 -6.69 -0.55 -20.27
N CYS A 70 -6.11 -1.74 -20.06
CA CYS A 70 -6.57 -3.01 -20.62
C CYS A 70 -6.75 -4.03 -19.49
N PRO A 71 -7.93 -4.12 -18.85
CA PRO A 71 -8.17 -5.07 -17.77
C PRO A 71 -8.30 -6.50 -18.28
N TYR A 72 -7.73 -7.46 -17.56
CA TYR A 72 -7.84 -8.88 -17.79
C TYR A 72 -8.12 -9.63 -16.48
N TYR A 73 -9.16 -10.44 -16.45
CA TYR A 73 -9.71 -10.96 -15.19
C TYR A 73 -9.46 -12.45 -14.95
N ASN A 74 -8.85 -13.16 -15.88
CA ASN A 74 -8.58 -14.59 -15.72
C ASN A 74 -7.16 -14.94 -16.18
N VAL A 75 -6.44 -15.74 -15.40
CA VAL A 75 -5.10 -16.24 -15.76
C VAL A 75 -5.08 -17.74 -15.53
N ASP A 76 -5.33 -18.50 -16.59
CA ASP A 76 -5.22 -19.95 -16.57
C ASP A 76 -3.75 -20.38 -16.81
N ASP A 77 -3.05 -19.67 -17.70
CA ASP A 77 -1.65 -19.89 -18.01
C ASP A 77 -0.90 -18.57 -18.23
N VAL A 78 0.16 -18.33 -17.45
CA VAL A 78 0.95 -17.10 -17.49
C VAL A 78 1.61 -16.89 -18.84
N MET A 79 2.16 -17.93 -19.45
CA MET A 79 2.87 -17.81 -20.74
C MET A 79 1.93 -17.42 -21.88
N SER A 80 0.75 -18.03 -21.92
CA SER A 80 -0.28 -17.68 -22.91
C SER A 80 -0.80 -16.27 -22.66
N CYS A 81 -1.01 -15.90 -21.40
CA CYS A 81 -1.41 -14.53 -21.03
C CYS A 81 -0.36 -13.49 -21.44
N CYS A 82 0.92 -13.72 -21.19
CA CYS A 82 2.00 -12.82 -21.63
C CYS A 82 2.01 -12.62 -23.15
N LYS A 83 1.90 -13.72 -23.93
CA LYS A 83 1.85 -13.64 -25.40
C LYS A 83 0.63 -12.87 -25.89
N MET A 84 -0.52 -13.10 -25.28
CA MET A 84 -1.74 -12.37 -25.62
C MET A 84 -1.59 -10.87 -25.35
N LEU A 85 -1.10 -10.49 -24.18
CA LEU A 85 -0.90 -9.10 -23.80
C LEU A 85 0.17 -8.42 -24.66
N ASP A 86 1.23 -9.15 -25.04
CA ASP A 86 2.24 -8.66 -26.01
C ASP A 86 1.61 -8.37 -27.37
N ASN A 87 0.76 -9.27 -27.90
CA ASN A 87 0.06 -9.08 -29.15
C ASN A 87 -0.96 -7.93 -29.11
N MET A 88 -1.54 -7.65 -27.92
CA MET A 88 -2.41 -6.50 -27.69
C MET A 88 -1.63 -5.17 -27.52
N GLY A 89 -0.31 -5.21 -27.58
CA GLY A 89 0.53 -4.01 -27.49
C GLY A 89 0.73 -3.50 -26.07
N ALA A 90 0.58 -4.35 -25.05
CA ALA A 90 0.83 -3.96 -23.66
C ALA A 90 2.28 -3.47 -23.48
N ASN A 91 2.45 -2.34 -22.80
CA ASN A 91 3.75 -1.79 -22.42
C ASN A 91 4.10 -2.14 -20.97
N THR A 92 3.10 -2.15 -20.11
CA THR A 92 3.21 -2.49 -18.69
C THR A 92 2.12 -3.47 -18.29
N ILE A 93 2.47 -4.43 -17.44
CA ILE A 93 1.54 -5.41 -16.85
C ILE A 93 1.48 -5.17 -15.34
N VAL A 94 0.30 -4.86 -14.84
CA VAL A 94 0.01 -4.76 -13.41
C VAL A 94 -0.66 -6.04 -12.96
N VAL A 95 -0.08 -6.71 -11.97
CA VAL A 95 -0.59 -8.00 -11.46
C VAL A 95 -1.05 -7.81 -10.02
N SER A 96 -2.30 -8.13 -9.73
CA SER A 96 -2.84 -8.15 -8.37
C SER A 96 -3.69 -9.40 -8.17
N CYS A 97 -3.28 -10.26 -7.25
CA CYS A 97 -3.96 -11.52 -6.95
C CYS A 97 -3.52 -12.06 -5.57
N GLU A 98 -4.16 -13.14 -5.12
CA GLU A 98 -3.81 -13.75 -3.83
C GLU A 98 -2.47 -14.53 -3.86
N ASN A 99 -1.99 -14.91 -5.05
CA ASN A 99 -0.75 -15.65 -5.21
C ASN A 99 0.46 -14.72 -5.26
N ASP A 100 1.29 -14.74 -4.23
CA ASP A 100 2.49 -13.89 -4.09
C ASP A 100 3.54 -14.07 -5.20
N ASN A 101 3.58 -15.23 -5.82
CA ASN A 101 4.56 -15.54 -6.86
C ASN A 101 4.11 -15.10 -8.25
N LEU A 102 2.83 -14.77 -8.45
CA LEU A 102 2.33 -14.50 -9.79
C LEU A 102 3.00 -13.29 -10.44
N ALA A 103 3.17 -12.19 -9.71
CA ALA A 103 3.87 -11.00 -10.21
C ALA A 103 5.32 -11.31 -10.58
N LYS A 104 6.03 -12.12 -9.77
CA LYS A 104 7.39 -12.59 -10.08
C LYS A 104 7.43 -13.45 -11.32
N THR A 105 6.45 -14.34 -11.49
CA THR A 105 6.33 -15.20 -12.67
C THR A 105 6.10 -14.37 -13.93
N PHE A 106 5.24 -13.35 -13.88
CA PHE A 106 5.08 -12.41 -14.98
C PHE A 106 6.37 -11.65 -15.28
N ALA A 107 7.08 -11.18 -14.25
CA ALA A 107 8.33 -10.43 -14.42
C ALA A 107 9.46 -11.26 -15.06
N THR A 108 9.47 -12.57 -14.84
CA THR A 108 10.43 -13.50 -15.47
C THR A 108 10.00 -13.98 -16.86
N SER A 109 8.70 -14.04 -17.13
CA SER A 109 8.14 -14.59 -18.37
C SER A 109 7.89 -13.51 -19.43
N SER A 110 7.67 -12.27 -19.01
CA SER A 110 7.41 -11.13 -19.90
C SER A 110 8.64 -10.26 -20.14
N LYS A 111 8.73 -9.67 -21.34
CA LYS A 111 9.71 -8.62 -21.64
C LYS A 111 9.24 -7.22 -21.23
N LYS A 112 8.00 -7.10 -20.81
CA LYS A 112 7.36 -5.84 -20.43
C LYS A 112 7.68 -5.47 -18.98
N ASN A 113 7.42 -4.23 -18.63
CA ASN A 113 7.49 -3.78 -17.24
C ASN A 113 6.38 -4.46 -16.44
N VAL A 114 6.71 -4.96 -15.25
CA VAL A 114 5.73 -5.62 -14.37
C VAL A 114 5.66 -4.90 -13.03
N ILE A 115 4.44 -4.64 -12.60
CA ILE A 115 4.12 -4.02 -11.31
C ILE A 115 3.32 -5.01 -10.47
N ASN A 116 3.75 -5.26 -9.24
CA ASN A 116 2.93 -5.89 -8.24
C ASN A 116 1.91 -4.86 -7.70
N GLY A 117 0.66 -4.99 -8.13
CA GLY A 117 -0.46 -4.15 -7.68
C GLY A 117 -1.08 -4.57 -6.36
N GLY A 118 -0.44 -5.50 -5.66
CA GLY A 118 -0.90 -6.12 -4.41
C GLY A 118 -1.14 -7.61 -4.60
N SER A 119 -0.50 -8.43 -3.77
CA SER A 119 -0.69 -9.87 -3.71
C SER A 119 -1.19 -10.28 -2.32
N GLY A 120 -1.23 -11.58 -2.01
CA GLY A 120 -1.68 -12.05 -0.70
C GLY A 120 -0.93 -11.41 0.46
N GLN A 121 0.39 -11.24 0.33
CA GLN A 121 1.27 -10.74 1.40
C GLN A 121 2.04 -9.44 1.05
N TYR A 122 2.07 -9.02 -0.22
CA TYR A 122 2.76 -7.81 -0.66
C TYR A 122 1.77 -6.74 -1.09
N ASP A 123 2.06 -5.49 -0.76
CA ASP A 123 1.27 -4.35 -1.23
C ASP A 123 2.17 -3.11 -1.42
N PRO A 124 3.13 -3.17 -2.36
CA PRO A 124 4.11 -2.09 -2.52
C PRO A 124 3.44 -0.74 -2.83
N ILE A 125 2.35 -0.75 -3.57
CA ILE A 125 1.61 0.48 -3.90
C ILE A 125 0.87 1.02 -2.69
N GLY A 126 0.25 0.15 -1.89
CA GLY A 126 -0.43 0.56 -0.65
C GLY A 126 0.53 1.12 0.38
N VAL A 127 1.69 0.48 0.57
CA VAL A 127 2.73 0.99 1.47
C VAL A 127 3.24 2.35 1.01
N LEU A 128 3.55 2.52 -0.27
CA LEU A 128 3.96 3.82 -0.82
C LEU A 128 2.86 4.89 -0.67
N ALA A 129 1.59 4.52 -0.82
CA ALA A 129 0.47 5.44 -0.61
C ALA A 129 0.36 5.89 0.84
N ASP A 130 0.58 4.99 1.79
CA ASP A 130 0.62 5.29 3.22
C ASP A 130 1.81 6.20 3.55
N LEU A 131 3.00 5.92 3.02
CA LEU A 131 4.17 6.77 3.20
C LEU A 131 3.97 8.16 2.59
N LEU A 132 3.35 8.27 1.42
CA LEU A 132 3.03 9.55 0.81
C LEU A 132 2.03 10.35 1.67
N ALA A 133 0.98 9.69 2.18
CA ALA A 133 0.02 10.33 3.06
C ALA A 133 0.66 10.82 4.37
N LEU A 134 1.54 10.02 4.97
CA LEU A 134 2.31 10.40 6.14
C LEU A 134 3.27 11.56 5.85
N SER A 135 3.99 11.52 4.73
CA SER A 135 4.91 12.59 4.37
C SER A 135 4.21 13.94 4.18
N ILE A 136 2.99 13.93 3.66
CA ILE A 136 2.15 15.13 3.51
C ILE A 136 1.65 15.63 4.87
N ARG A 137 1.26 14.71 5.77
CA ARG A 137 0.71 15.06 7.09
C ARG A 137 1.76 15.55 8.07
N CYS A 138 2.97 14.94 8.03
CA CYS A 138 4.05 15.17 8.99
C CYS A 138 5.21 16.01 8.42
N ASP A 139 5.03 16.60 7.22
CA ASP A 139 6.07 17.37 6.52
C ASP A 139 7.39 16.57 6.34
N GLY A 140 7.25 15.30 5.99
CA GLY A 140 8.36 14.37 5.76
C GLY A 140 8.16 13.02 6.43
N LEU A 141 9.15 12.13 6.27
CA LEU A 141 9.13 10.77 6.83
C LEU A 141 10.23 10.54 7.88
N HIS A 142 11.02 11.58 8.21
CA HIS A 142 12.16 11.40 9.09
C HIS A 142 11.74 11.16 10.54
N ASN A 143 12.33 10.14 11.15
CA ASN A 143 12.19 9.81 12.58
C ASN A 143 10.74 9.56 13.04
N LEU A 144 9.84 9.20 12.15
CA LEU A 144 8.47 8.83 12.53
C LEU A 144 8.45 7.43 13.15
N SER A 145 7.61 7.27 14.17
CA SER A 145 7.27 5.97 14.74
C SER A 145 5.90 5.52 14.25
N VAL A 146 5.87 4.39 13.55
CA VAL A 146 4.65 3.83 12.96
C VAL A 146 4.35 2.49 13.58
N LEU A 147 3.15 2.35 14.15
CA LEU A 147 2.62 1.09 14.67
C LEU A 147 1.77 0.39 13.62
N ALA A 148 2.08 -0.85 13.33
CA ALA A 148 1.18 -1.75 12.62
C ALA A 148 0.49 -2.71 13.58
N VAL A 149 -0.84 -2.81 13.48
CA VAL A 149 -1.64 -3.74 14.26
C VAL A 149 -2.28 -4.76 13.33
N GLY A 150 -2.15 -6.04 13.67
CA GLY A 150 -2.76 -7.13 12.89
C GLY A 150 -1.77 -8.14 12.34
N ASN A 151 -2.30 -9.23 11.80
CA ASN A 151 -1.53 -10.44 11.45
C ASN A 151 -1.36 -10.67 9.94
N ARG A 152 -1.94 -9.83 9.09
CA ARG A 152 -2.32 -10.32 7.79
C ARG A 152 -1.18 -10.51 6.79
N ASP A 153 -0.14 -9.69 6.81
CA ASP A 153 0.75 -9.65 5.65
C ASP A 153 2.22 -9.50 6.07
N THR A 154 2.90 -10.60 6.29
CA THR A 154 4.31 -10.63 6.76
C THR A 154 5.24 -9.88 5.81
N ASN A 155 5.02 -9.96 4.51
CA ASN A 155 5.86 -9.26 3.54
C ASN A 155 5.55 -7.77 3.46
N LYS A 156 4.29 -7.37 3.62
CA LYS A 156 3.90 -5.96 3.75
C LYS A 156 4.55 -5.32 4.97
N ILE A 157 4.64 -6.04 6.09
CA ILE A 157 5.38 -5.61 7.27
C ILE A 157 6.85 -5.41 6.97
N ASN A 158 7.48 -6.33 6.22
CA ASN A 158 8.87 -6.17 5.79
C ASN A 158 9.06 -4.96 4.88
N GLU A 159 8.09 -4.66 4.01
CA GLU A 159 8.11 -3.45 3.15
C GLU A 159 8.03 -2.17 3.99
N TYR A 160 7.13 -2.10 4.97
CA TYR A 160 7.07 -0.96 5.91
C TYR A 160 8.36 -0.81 6.70
N ASN A 161 8.83 -1.88 7.34
CA ASN A 161 10.05 -1.85 8.14
C ASN A 161 11.26 -1.39 7.32
N HIS A 162 11.39 -1.91 6.09
CA HIS A 162 12.45 -1.49 5.17
C HIS A 162 12.36 0.01 4.86
N CYS A 163 11.19 0.49 4.46
CA CYS A 163 11.00 1.89 4.11
C CYS A 163 11.23 2.82 5.31
N MET A 164 10.65 2.50 6.48
CA MET A 164 10.83 3.32 7.68
C MET A 164 12.30 3.39 8.10
N ALA A 165 13.01 2.26 8.08
CA ALA A 165 14.46 2.24 8.38
C ALA A 165 15.27 3.12 7.42
N LEU A 166 14.93 3.17 6.12
CA LEU A 166 15.61 4.04 5.15
C LEU A 166 15.44 5.53 5.47
N PHE A 167 14.35 5.93 6.11
CA PHE A 167 14.09 7.31 6.51
C PHE A 167 14.46 7.62 7.97
N GLY A 168 15.08 6.65 8.68
CA GLY A 168 15.48 6.81 10.08
C GLY A 168 14.32 6.74 11.06
N GLY A 169 13.15 6.26 10.61
CA GLY A 169 11.98 6.05 11.44
C GLY A 169 11.96 4.67 12.10
N GLU A 170 11.05 4.49 13.04
CA GLU A 170 10.81 3.26 13.74
C GLU A 170 9.51 2.61 13.26
N PHE A 171 9.55 1.30 13.08
CA PHE A 171 8.37 0.51 12.75
C PHE A 171 8.11 -0.53 13.83
N VAL A 172 7.00 -0.37 14.53
CA VAL A 172 6.55 -1.26 15.59
C VAL A 172 5.43 -2.13 15.06
N TRP A 173 5.48 -3.41 15.35
CA TRP A 173 4.44 -4.34 14.95
C TRP A 173 3.85 -5.03 16.18
N TYR A 174 2.56 -4.84 16.41
CA TYR A 174 1.83 -5.53 17.44
C TYR A 174 1.11 -6.76 16.89
N LEU A 175 1.37 -7.88 17.54
CA LEU A 175 0.72 -9.16 17.27
C LEU A 175 0.20 -9.77 18.55
N PRO A 176 -0.97 -10.41 18.52
CA PRO A 176 -1.44 -11.25 19.62
C PRO A 176 -0.48 -12.41 19.87
N ILE A 177 -0.34 -12.79 21.13
CA ILE A 177 0.59 -13.83 21.62
C ILE A 177 0.37 -15.18 20.95
N GLU A 178 -0.85 -15.52 20.56
CA GLU A 178 -1.24 -16.79 19.94
C GLU A 178 -0.57 -17.04 18.57
N ASP A 179 -0.07 -15.99 17.91
CA ASP A 179 0.55 -16.05 16.59
C ASP A 179 2.09 -15.97 16.60
N LEU A 180 2.72 -15.97 17.77
CA LEU A 180 4.19 -15.84 17.94
C LEU A 180 5.02 -17.03 17.43
N ALA A 181 4.38 -18.12 16.96
CA ALA A 181 5.07 -19.35 16.55
C ALA A 181 5.90 -19.25 15.28
N THR A 182 5.85 -18.13 14.53
CA THR A 182 6.63 -17.92 13.30
C THR A 182 7.72 -16.88 13.49
N GLN A 183 8.94 -17.15 12.97
CA GLN A 183 10.09 -16.23 13.03
C GLN A 183 9.78 -14.88 12.40
N ARG A 184 10.00 -13.79 13.12
CA ARG A 184 9.59 -12.43 12.73
C ARG A 184 10.71 -11.41 12.85
N LYS A 185 10.77 -10.49 11.88
CA LYS A 185 11.63 -9.31 11.91
C LYS A 185 10.80 -8.12 12.38
N GLY A 186 11.29 -7.37 13.34
CA GLY A 186 10.66 -6.18 13.91
C GLY A 186 10.51 -6.28 15.43
N ILE A 187 10.11 -5.19 16.07
CA ILE A 187 9.84 -5.16 17.50
C ILE A 187 8.42 -5.68 17.71
N VAL A 188 8.29 -6.82 18.38
CA VAL A 188 7.00 -7.40 18.77
C VAL A 188 6.79 -7.09 20.25
N LEU A 189 5.69 -6.44 20.59
CA LEU A 189 5.33 -6.10 21.95
C LEU A 189 4.19 -7.00 22.44
N ASP A 190 4.31 -7.45 23.69
CA ASP A 190 3.32 -8.34 24.32
C ASP A 190 2.09 -7.58 24.85
N ASP A 191 2.24 -6.25 25.02
CA ASP A 191 1.19 -5.39 25.56
C ASP A 191 0.79 -4.33 24.51
N ILE A 192 -0.49 -4.35 24.15
CA ILE A 192 -1.04 -3.42 23.15
C ILE A 192 -0.98 -1.96 23.62
N GLN A 193 -1.11 -1.67 24.90
CA GLN A 193 -1.05 -0.30 25.41
C GLN A 193 0.36 0.27 25.27
N SER A 194 1.37 -0.54 25.57
CA SER A 194 2.77 -0.18 25.35
C SER A 194 3.09 0.01 23.87
N ALA A 195 2.48 -0.79 22.98
CA ALA A 195 2.67 -0.65 21.54
C ALA A 195 2.16 0.70 21.00
N PHE A 196 1.09 1.25 21.57
CA PHE A 196 0.55 2.55 21.17
C PHE A 196 1.31 3.75 21.79
N SER A 197 2.20 3.52 22.76
CA SER A 197 2.84 4.61 23.50
C SER A 197 3.73 5.47 22.60
N GLY A 198 3.32 6.74 22.38
CA GLY A 198 4.11 7.77 21.72
C GLY A 198 4.27 7.59 20.21
N VAL A 199 3.53 6.68 19.55
CA VAL A 199 3.62 6.50 18.09
C VAL A 199 2.97 7.66 17.33
N ASP A 200 3.54 8.00 16.17
CA ASP A 200 3.06 9.10 15.32
C ASP A 200 1.96 8.66 14.36
N ALA A 201 1.93 7.38 14.01
CA ALA A 201 0.90 6.83 13.15
C ALA A 201 0.58 5.37 13.48
N VAL A 202 -0.68 5.00 13.27
CA VAL A 202 -1.16 3.63 13.41
C VAL A 202 -1.73 3.16 12.07
N THR A 203 -1.33 1.96 11.64
CA THR A 203 -1.93 1.29 10.50
C THR A 203 -2.59 -0.02 10.93
N ASP A 204 -3.86 -0.19 10.55
CA ASP A 204 -4.56 -1.46 10.69
C ASP A 204 -4.29 -2.33 9.45
N LEU A 205 -3.53 -3.40 9.63
CA LEU A 205 -3.22 -4.36 8.55
C LEU A 205 -4.37 -5.31 8.25
N GLY A 206 -5.49 -5.11 8.92
CA GLY A 206 -6.67 -5.93 8.80
C GLY A 206 -6.57 -7.21 9.60
N LEU A 207 -7.71 -7.60 10.16
CA LEU A 207 -7.87 -8.87 10.84
C LEU A 207 -8.05 -9.96 9.78
N SER A 208 -7.51 -11.16 10.04
CA SER A 208 -7.92 -12.32 9.27
C SER A 208 -9.45 -12.43 9.33
N PRO A 209 -10.14 -12.69 8.20
CA PRO A 209 -11.61 -12.88 8.21
C PRO A 209 -12.07 -14.04 9.12
N PHE A 210 -11.12 -14.86 9.58
CA PHE A 210 -11.35 -16.01 10.46
C PHE A 210 -11.02 -15.72 11.93
N SER A 211 -10.53 -14.50 12.28
CA SER A 211 -10.16 -14.13 13.63
C SER A 211 -11.22 -13.23 14.26
N GLU A 212 -11.55 -13.50 15.51
CA GLU A 212 -12.44 -12.62 16.26
C GLU A 212 -11.75 -11.29 16.56
N PRO A 213 -12.39 -10.14 16.34
CA PRO A 213 -11.81 -8.82 16.60
C PRO A 213 -11.21 -8.65 18.00
N LYS A 214 -11.84 -9.23 19.00
CA LYS A 214 -11.41 -9.15 20.41
C LYS A 214 -10.02 -9.71 20.69
N ARG A 215 -9.54 -10.65 19.87
CA ARG A 215 -8.21 -11.26 20.08
C ARG A 215 -7.05 -10.34 19.74
N TYR A 216 -7.26 -9.37 18.82
CA TYR A 216 -6.19 -8.48 18.37
C TYR A 216 -6.05 -7.22 19.21
N TYR A 217 -7.15 -6.76 19.79
CA TYR A 217 -7.18 -5.51 20.54
C TYR A 217 -7.40 -5.73 22.04
N GLY A 218 -7.16 -6.94 22.54
CA GLY A 218 -7.43 -7.31 23.94
C GLY A 218 -8.93 -7.24 24.25
N GLU A 219 -9.31 -6.40 25.20
CA GLU A 219 -10.74 -6.18 25.55
C GLU A 219 -11.47 -5.28 24.55
N HIS A 220 -10.74 -4.68 23.58
CA HIS A 220 -11.28 -3.73 22.61
C HIS A 220 -11.75 -4.43 21.34
N SER A 221 -12.83 -3.92 20.74
CA SER A 221 -13.40 -4.44 19.48
C SER A 221 -12.74 -3.89 18.21
N GLY A 222 -11.62 -3.19 18.33
CA GLY A 222 -10.88 -2.53 17.25
C GLY A 222 -9.97 -1.43 17.79
N ILE A 223 -9.38 -0.61 16.91
CA ILE A 223 -8.66 0.59 17.33
C ILE A 223 -9.65 1.53 18.00
N CYS A 224 -9.45 1.76 19.29
CA CYS A 224 -10.36 2.56 20.11
C CYS A 224 -9.71 3.84 20.62
N GLN A 225 -10.54 4.77 21.11
CA GLN A 225 -10.07 6.07 21.60
C GLN A 225 -9.05 5.90 22.74
N SER A 226 -9.29 4.99 23.67
CA SER A 226 -8.39 4.76 24.82
C SER A 226 -7.00 4.26 24.43
N LEU A 227 -6.85 3.55 23.31
CA LEU A 227 -5.56 3.20 22.71
C LEU A 227 -4.93 4.40 22.02
N MET A 228 -5.70 5.15 21.21
CA MET A 228 -5.20 6.34 20.51
C MET A 228 -4.74 7.43 21.48
N ASP A 229 -5.33 7.54 22.67
CA ASP A 229 -4.93 8.49 23.73
C ASP A 229 -3.53 8.18 24.31
N LYS A 230 -2.98 6.99 24.08
CA LYS A 230 -1.59 6.64 24.43
C LYS A 230 -0.57 7.04 23.40
N ALA A 231 -1.01 7.22 22.17
CA ALA A 231 -0.18 7.65 21.05
C ALA A 231 0.16 9.16 21.15
N SER A 232 0.93 9.67 20.22
CA SER A 232 1.18 11.11 20.08
C SER A 232 -0.13 11.88 19.89
N ILE A 233 -0.19 13.14 20.33
CA ILE A 233 -1.41 13.97 20.36
C ILE A 233 -2.12 14.01 18.99
N ASP A 234 -1.35 14.09 17.93
CA ASP A 234 -1.83 14.17 16.55
C ASP A 234 -1.63 12.87 15.77
N CYS A 235 -1.61 11.73 16.47
CA CYS A 235 -1.34 10.43 15.86
C CYS A 235 -2.26 10.18 14.67
N ALA A 236 -1.65 9.88 13.52
CA ALA A 236 -2.37 9.61 12.30
C ALA A 236 -2.95 8.18 12.28
N LEU A 237 -4.15 8.01 11.73
CA LEU A 237 -4.74 6.70 11.48
C LEU A 237 -4.78 6.41 9.99
N LEU A 238 -4.04 5.39 9.55
CA LEU A 238 -3.99 4.92 8.18
C LEU A 238 -5.03 3.81 7.94
N GLY A 239 -5.66 3.83 6.78
CA GLY A 239 -6.55 2.74 6.33
C GLY A 239 -7.95 2.73 6.92
N SER A 240 -8.22 3.44 8.01
CA SER A 240 -9.55 3.55 8.62
C SER A 240 -10.00 5.01 8.79
N ARG A 241 -11.29 5.26 8.58
CA ARG A 241 -11.93 6.57 8.84
C ARG A 241 -12.38 6.72 10.27
N ASN A 242 -12.58 5.61 10.96
CA ASN A 242 -13.31 5.57 12.23
C ASN A 242 -12.49 4.83 13.29
N ILE A 243 -12.76 5.18 14.53
CA ILE A 243 -12.32 4.46 15.73
C ILE A 243 -13.53 4.05 16.57
N VAL A 244 -13.32 3.12 17.49
CA VAL A 244 -14.31 2.73 18.49
C VAL A 244 -14.19 3.66 19.69
N VAL A 245 -15.30 4.20 20.17
CA VAL A 245 -15.37 5.00 21.39
C VAL A 245 -16.22 4.25 22.40
N ASP A 246 -15.65 3.96 23.56
CA ASP A 246 -16.31 3.19 24.61
C ASP A 246 -17.68 3.80 24.98
N ASN A 247 -18.69 2.94 25.10
CA ASN A 247 -20.08 3.31 25.39
C ASN A 247 -20.78 4.23 24.34
N VAL A 248 -20.14 4.55 23.24
CA VAL A 248 -20.68 5.43 22.20
C VAL A 248 -20.77 4.73 20.84
N GLY A 249 -19.89 3.77 20.59
CA GLY A 249 -19.82 3.05 19.32
C GLY A 249 -18.78 3.61 18.35
N ILE A 250 -18.99 3.41 17.05
CA ILE A 250 -18.04 3.81 16.00
C ILE A 250 -18.20 5.30 15.68
N LYS A 251 -17.09 6.05 15.71
CA LYS A 251 -17.05 7.47 15.35
C LYS A 251 -15.93 7.81 14.37
N PRO A 252 -16.10 8.87 13.54
CA PRO A 252 -15.00 9.41 12.75
C PRO A 252 -13.83 9.84 13.63
N TYR A 253 -12.61 9.51 13.18
CA TYR A 253 -11.39 9.96 13.83
C TYR A 253 -10.83 11.20 13.12
N GLN A 254 -10.58 12.26 13.87
CA GLN A 254 -10.19 13.56 13.29
C GLN A 254 -8.85 13.54 12.56
N HIS A 255 -7.92 12.66 12.94
CA HIS A 255 -6.61 12.51 12.31
C HIS A 255 -6.54 11.29 11.37
N SER A 256 -7.70 10.81 10.88
CA SER A 256 -7.74 9.78 9.86
C SER A 256 -7.17 10.29 8.54
N LEU A 257 -6.28 9.50 7.93
CA LEU A 257 -5.69 9.75 6.63
C LEU A 257 -6.35 8.91 5.52
N ALA A 258 -7.46 8.23 5.79
CA ALA A 258 -8.07 7.32 4.82
C ALA A 258 -8.43 8.01 3.49
N ASP A 259 -9.02 9.20 3.52
CA ASP A 259 -9.40 9.94 2.30
C ASP A 259 -8.16 10.46 1.55
N LEU A 260 -7.15 10.93 2.28
CA LEU A 260 -5.87 11.34 1.72
C LEU A 260 -5.16 10.15 1.07
N ARG A 261 -5.15 9.00 1.75
CA ARG A 261 -4.54 7.76 1.28
C ARG A 261 -5.13 7.29 -0.05
N GLU A 262 -6.45 7.39 -0.24
CA GLU A 262 -7.10 7.01 -1.51
C GLU A 262 -6.56 7.83 -2.69
N THR A 263 -6.42 9.13 -2.51
CA THR A 263 -5.83 10.01 -3.56
C THR A 263 -4.33 9.75 -3.73
N CYS A 264 -3.60 9.45 -2.65
CA CYS A 264 -2.20 9.06 -2.69
C CYS A 264 -2.01 7.74 -3.43
N TYR A 265 -2.91 6.77 -3.26
CA TYR A 265 -2.84 5.48 -3.96
C TYR A 265 -2.87 5.66 -5.49
N ILE A 266 -3.81 6.46 -6.00
CA ILE A 266 -3.87 6.79 -7.43
C ILE A 266 -2.61 7.54 -7.86
N SER A 267 -2.13 8.49 -7.06
CA SER A 267 -0.95 9.31 -7.37
C SER A 267 0.34 8.47 -7.43
N VAL A 268 0.49 7.50 -6.54
CA VAL A 268 1.60 6.53 -6.54
C VAL A 268 1.52 5.63 -7.77
N ALA A 269 0.32 5.09 -8.10
CA ALA A 269 0.13 4.31 -9.31
C ALA A 269 0.53 5.11 -10.57
N MET A 270 0.15 6.40 -10.65
CA MET A 270 0.57 7.29 -11.74
C MET A 270 2.09 7.48 -11.77
N ALA A 271 2.72 7.71 -10.63
CA ALA A 271 4.16 7.92 -10.53
C ALA A 271 4.95 6.69 -10.99
N VAL A 272 4.55 5.51 -10.53
CA VAL A 272 5.19 4.24 -10.91
C VAL A 272 5.05 3.99 -12.40
N LEU A 273 3.84 4.15 -12.95
CA LEU A 273 3.61 4.04 -14.39
C LEU A 273 4.48 5.02 -15.19
N TYR A 274 4.52 6.28 -14.79
CA TYR A 274 5.33 7.31 -15.42
C TYR A 274 6.82 6.98 -15.40
N LEU A 275 7.37 6.60 -14.23
CA LEU A 275 8.79 6.29 -14.08
C LEU A 275 9.22 5.06 -14.88
N MET A 276 8.31 4.11 -15.11
CA MET A 276 8.58 2.93 -15.94
C MET A 276 8.51 3.22 -17.45
N HIS A 277 7.88 4.32 -17.86
CA HIS A 277 7.77 4.69 -19.29
C HIS A 277 8.71 5.82 -19.69
N ARG A 278 9.46 6.38 -18.73
CA ARG A 278 10.37 7.51 -18.98
C ARG A 278 11.68 7.09 -19.66
N ASP A 279 12.08 5.83 -19.47
CA ASP A 279 13.29 5.22 -20.04
C ASP A 279 12.91 4.46 -21.32
#